data_75cba380561fb9c4b16ebe5ee50cd254
#
_entry.id   75cba380561fb9c4b16ebe5ee50cd254
#
_cell.length_a   1.000
_cell.length_b   1.000
_cell.length_c   1.000
_cell.angle_alpha   90.00
_cell.angle_beta   90.00
_cell.angle_gamma   90.00
#
_symmetry.space_group_name_H-M   'P 1'
#
loop_
_entity.id
_entity.type
_entity.pdbx_description
1 polymer ?
#
loop_
_entity_poly.entity_id
_entity_poly.type
_entity_poly.pdbx_seq_one_letter_code
_entity_poly.pdbx_strand_id
1 'polypeptide(L)'
;MNSQLKKLHMPNEERTTGWVFSEHYLWHDTGTYNLLTMPSLTVQPGEHAENEATKRRFVNLMEVSSLSELLVRIKPRVATEEELLLVHSHAHLKHLKELCASGGGEAGGATPIGPASYHIAQLAVGGVIVG
;
A
#
# COMPACT_ATOMS: atom_id res chain seq x y z
N MET A 1 19.06 -29.07 8.61
CA MET A 1 18.64 -27.66 8.56
C MET A 1 19.89 -26.81 8.37
N ASN A 2 19.89 -26.04 7.34
CA ASN A 2 20.99 -25.79 6.42
C ASN A 2 22.03 -24.78 6.95
N SER A 3 23.32 -25.13 6.91
CA SER A 3 24.47 -24.27 7.29
C SER A 3 24.58 -22.97 6.44
N GLN A 4 23.89 -22.91 5.32
CA GLN A 4 23.83 -21.74 4.44
C GLN A 4 23.01 -20.60 5.03
N LEU A 5 21.94 -20.87 5.81
CA LEU A 5 21.11 -19.84 6.43
C LEU A 5 21.82 -19.12 7.60
N LYS A 6 22.79 -19.79 8.26
CA LYS A 6 23.60 -19.14 9.31
C LYS A 6 24.54 -18.04 8.81
N LYS A 7 24.86 -18.01 7.50
CA LYS A 7 25.73 -16.98 6.90
C LYS A 7 25.01 -15.65 6.63
N LEU A 8 23.67 -15.63 6.68
CA LEU A 8 22.88 -14.43 6.43
C LEU A 8 22.52 -13.65 7.71
N HIS A 9 22.91 -14.15 8.88
CA HIS A 9 22.65 -13.45 10.13
C HIS A 9 23.69 -12.32 10.32
N MET A 10 23.38 -11.14 9.75
CA MET A 10 24.15 -9.91 10.02
C MET A 10 23.87 -9.43 11.44
N PRO A 11 24.89 -9.01 12.21
CA PRO A 11 24.69 -8.38 13.49
C PRO A 11 23.75 -7.17 13.38
N ASN A 12 22.92 -6.92 14.40
CA ASN A 12 21.94 -5.83 14.40
C ASN A 12 22.56 -4.45 14.10
N GLU A 13 23.83 -4.28 14.44
CA GLU A 13 24.57 -3.02 14.25
C GLU A 13 24.96 -2.73 12.78
N GLU A 14 24.88 -3.74 11.89
CA GLU A 14 25.21 -3.61 10.46
C GLU A 14 23.99 -3.55 9.55
N ARG A 15 22.77 -3.52 10.12
CA ARG A 15 21.54 -3.43 9.33
C ARG A 15 21.35 -2.01 8.83
N THR A 16 21.49 -1.82 7.51
CA THR A 16 21.37 -0.51 6.85
C THR A 16 20.07 -0.33 6.08
N THR A 17 19.26 -1.40 5.92
CA THR A 17 18.03 -1.36 5.13
C THR A 17 16.82 -1.33 6.04
N GLY A 18 15.98 -0.29 5.90
CA GLY A 18 14.70 -0.17 6.57
C GLY A 18 13.60 -0.98 5.88
N TRP A 19 12.66 -1.45 6.66
CA TRP A 19 11.45 -2.12 6.20
C TRP A 19 10.21 -1.41 6.75
N VAL A 20 9.52 -0.67 5.88
CA VAL A 20 8.29 0.02 6.22
C VAL A 20 7.12 -0.78 5.67
N PHE A 21 6.26 -1.26 6.53
CA PHE A 21 5.06 -1.99 6.15
C PHE A 21 3.96 -1.84 7.20
N SER A 22 2.74 -1.70 6.72
CA SER A 22 1.51 -1.78 7.52
C SER A 22 0.51 -2.69 6.81
N GLU A 23 -0.15 -3.57 7.56
CA GLU A 23 -1.23 -4.41 7.02
C GLU A 23 -2.36 -3.56 6.40
N HIS A 24 -2.59 -2.34 6.91
CA HIS A 24 -3.57 -1.42 6.33
C HIS A 24 -3.30 -1.05 4.86
N TYR A 25 -2.05 -1.13 4.38
CA TYR A 25 -1.76 -0.90 2.96
C TYR A 25 -2.49 -1.90 2.05
N LEU A 26 -2.74 -3.11 2.58
CA LEU A 26 -3.45 -4.18 1.88
C LEU A 26 -4.98 -4.08 2.02
N TRP A 27 -5.49 -3.07 2.70
CA TRP A 27 -6.92 -2.83 2.88
C TRP A 27 -7.44 -1.73 1.95
N HIS A 28 -6.58 -1.25 1.06
CA HIS A 28 -7.01 -0.35 0.00
C HIS A 28 -7.95 -1.10 -0.96
N ASP A 29 -9.17 -0.60 -1.07
CA ASP A 29 -10.19 -1.18 -1.94
C ASP A 29 -9.99 -0.67 -3.38
N THR A 30 -9.63 -1.58 -4.28
CA THR A 30 -9.43 -1.31 -5.71
C THR A 30 -10.66 -1.70 -6.54
N GLY A 31 -11.77 -2.06 -5.89
CA GLY A 31 -13.01 -2.44 -6.55
C GLY A 31 -12.92 -3.73 -7.36
N THR A 32 -13.95 -3.97 -8.13
CA THR A 32 -14.10 -5.17 -8.96
C THR A 32 -14.03 -4.86 -10.46
N TYR A 33 -13.37 -3.79 -10.83
CA TYR A 33 -13.15 -3.42 -12.23
C TYR A 33 -12.10 -4.34 -12.86
N ASN A 34 -12.40 -4.83 -14.04
CA ASN A 34 -11.38 -5.46 -14.85
C ASN A 34 -10.61 -4.37 -15.63
N LEU A 35 -9.57 -3.85 -15.00
CA LEU A 35 -8.63 -2.83 -15.48
C LEU A 35 -9.30 -1.50 -15.86
N LEU A 36 -9.95 -1.42 -17.02
CA LEU A 36 -10.55 -0.18 -17.55
C LEU A 36 -12.06 -0.28 -17.75
N THR A 37 -12.65 -1.44 -17.46
CA THR A 37 -14.05 -1.71 -17.78
C THR A 37 -14.84 -1.95 -16.51
N MET A 38 -15.81 -1.07 -16.24
CA MET A 38 -16.74 -1.25 -15.12
C MET A 38 -17.63 -2.47 -15.34
N PRO A 39 -17.97 -3.21 -14.26
CA PRO A 39 -18.98 -4.26 -14.33
C PRO A 39 -20.30 -3.74 -14.90
N SER A 40 -20.95 -4.56 -15.73
CA SER A 40 -22.22 -4.23 -16.37
C SER A 40 -22.99 -5.52 -16.69
N LEU A 41 -24.13 -5.41 -17.37
CA LEU A 41 -24.86 -6.59 -17.82
C LEU A 41 -24.08 -7.47 -18.81
N THR A 42 -23.04 -6.93 -19.44
CA THR A 42 -22.21 -7.62 -20.43
C THR A 42 -20.73 -7.77 -19.98
N VAL A 43 -20.38 -7.23 -18.83
CA VAL A 43 -19.03 -7.29 -18.27
C VAL A 43 -19.10 -7.84 -16.84
N GLN A 44 -18.59 -9.05 -16.68
CA GLN A 44 -18.55 -9.71 -15.37
C GLN A 44 -17.61 -8.96 -14.41
N PRO A 45 -17.99 -8.77 -13.13
CA PRO A 45 -17.06 -8.30 -12.10
C PRO A 45 -15.83 -9.20 -12.00
N GLY A 46 -14.66 -8.61 -11.85
CA GLY A 46 -13.39 -9.32 -11.70
C GLY A 46 -12.46 -8.62 -10.73
N GLU A 47 -11.32 -9.21 -10.43
CA GLU A 47 -10.30 -8.58 -9.61
C GLU A 47 -9.61 -7.44 -10.40
N HIS A 48 -9.37 -6.32 -9.73
CA HIS A 48 -8.55 -5.26 -10.32
C HIS A 48 -7.10 -5.75 -10.49
N ALA A 49 -6.44 -5.34 -11.57
CA ALA A 49 -5.05 -5.74 -11.84
C ALA A 49 -4.08 -5.32 -10.73
N GLU A 50 -4.29 -4.12 -10.17
CA GLU A 50 -3.59 -3.63 -8.99
C GLU A 50 -4.41 -3.94 -7.73
N ASN A 51 -4.22 -5.13 -7.17
CA ASN A 51 -4.87 -5.58 -5.94
C ASN A 51 -3.83 -5.94 -4.86
N GLU A 52 -4.29 -6.25 -3.67
CA GLU A 52 -3.45 -6.53 -2.51
C GLU A 52 -2.71 -7.88 -2.60
N ALA A 53 -3.18 -8.83 -3.42
CA ALA A 53 -2.66 -10.20 -3.41
C ALA A 53 -1.18 -10.27 -3.77
N THR A 54 -0.71 -9.46 -4.73
CA THR A 54 0.71 -9.42 -5.12
C THR A 54 1.59 -8.89 -4.00
N LYS A 55 1.14 -7.85 -3.30
CA LYS A 55 1.85 -7.23 -2.18
C LYS A 55 1.87 -8.18 -0.96
N ARG A 56 0.75 -8.85 -0.69
CA ARG A 56 0.65 -9.87 0.36
C ARG A 56 1.62 -11.03 0.10
N ARG A 57 1.68 -11.53 -1.14
CA ARG A 57 2.63 -12.58 -1.52
C ARG A 57 4.07 -12.15 -1.36
N PHE A 58 4.39 -10.90 -1.68
CA PHE A 58 5.72 -10.34 -1.45
C PHE A 58 6.09 -10.33 0.04
N VAL A 59 5.20 -9.85 0.91
CA VAL A 59 5.40 -9.87 2.38
C VAL A 59 5.57 -11.31 2.88
N ASN A 60 4.72 -12.24 2.44
CA ASN A 60 4.82 -13.65 2.80
C ASN A 60 6.17 -14.24 2.37
N LEU A 61 6.68 -13.91 1.19
CA LEU A 61 7.99 -14.35 0.72
C LEU A 61 9.11 -13.83 1.61
N MET A 62 9.06 -12.58 2.01
CA MET A 62 10.05 -11.99 2.92
C MET A 62 10.07 -12.70 4.28
N GLU A 63 8.89 -13.06 4.81
CA GLU A 63 8.79 -13.78 6.09
C GLU A 63 9.32 -15.22 5.97
N VAL A 64 8.87 -16.00 4.97
CA VAL A 64 9.27 -17.41 4.84
C VAL A 64 10.74 -17.59 4.41
N SER A 65 11.33 -16.58 3.77
CA SER A 65 12.76 -16.56 3.43
C SER A 65 13.64 -16.04 4.57
N SER A 66 13.06 -15.61 5.69
CA SER A 66 13.75 -14.90 6.79
C SER A 66 14.44 -13.59 6.36
N LEU A 67 14.13 -13.05 5.20
CA LEU A 67 14.68 -11.76 4.76
C LEU A 67 14.24 -10.63 5.68
N SER A 68 13.01 -10.68 6.19
CA SER A 68 12.48 -9.70 7.14
C SER A 68 13.30 -9.58 8.43
N GLU A 69 13.99 -10.67 8.85
CA GLU A 69 14.86 -10.67 10.03
C GLU A 69 16.16 -9.86 9.82
N LEU A 70 16.56 -9.64 8.56
CA LEU A 70 17.74 -8.86 8.19
C LEU A 70 17.47 -7.37 8.07
N LEU A 71 16.21 -6.93 8.22
CA LEU A 71 15.78 -5.57 8.01
C LEU A 71 15.42 -4.86 9.32
N VAL A 72 15.60 -3.56 9.36
CA VAL A 72 15.15 -2.73 10.47
C VAL A 72 13.68 -2.35 10.27
N ARG A 73 12.81 -2.82 11.16
CA ARG A 73 11.36 -2.48 11.10
C ARG A 73 11.18 -1.00 11.46
N ILE A 74 10.56 -0.27 10.55
CA ILE A 74 10.20 1.14 10.73
C ILE A 74 8.68 1.24 10.75
N LYS A 75 8.13 1.80 11.84
CA LYS A 75 6.69 1.99 11.97
C LYS A 75 6.26 3.21 11.15
N PRO A 76 5.31 3.06 10.20
CA PRO A 76 4.79 4.20 9.47
C PRO A 76 3.96 5.12 10.39
N ARG A 77 3.88 6.40 10.03
CA ARG A 77 2.94 7.37 10.57
C ARG A 77 2.00 7.87 9.48
N VAL A 78 0.94 8.51 9.86
CA VAL A 78 0.07 9.21 8.91
C VAL A 78 0.77 10.49 8.45
N ALA A 79 0.81 10.74 7.14
CA ALA A 79 1.29 12.01 6.60
C ALA A 79 0.32 13.15 6.91
N THR A 80 0.84 14.35 7.15
CA THR A 80 0.02 15.53 7.34
C THR A 80 -0.52 16.06 6.01
N GLU A 81 -1.54 16.90 6.07
CA GLU A 81 -2.08 17.50 4.83
C GLU A 81 -1.06 18.44 4.17
N GLU A 82 -0.24 19.14 4.95
CA GLU A 82 0.84 19.98 4.44
C GLU A 82 1.88 19.16 3.66
N GLU A 83 2.21 17.97 4.14
CA GLU A 83 3.12 17.07 3.43
C GLU A 83 2.53 16.59 2.10
N LEU A 84 1.23 16.29 2.04
CA LEU A 84 0.56 15.94 0.79
C LEU A 84 0.49 17.13 -0.19
N LEU A 85 0.30 18.33 0.32
CA LEU A 85 0.23 19.56 -0.48
C LEU A 85 1.56 19.97 -1.11
N LEU A 86 2.68 19.36 -0.74
CA LEU A 86 3.95 19.54 -1.45
C LEU A 86 3.90 19.04 -2.89
N VAL A 87 2.99 18.09 -3.19
CA VAL A 87 2.87 17.46 -4.51
C VAL A 87 1.47 17.63 -5.09
N HIS A 88 0.43 17.60 -4.25
CA HIS A 88 -0.96 17.63 -4.67
C HIS A 88 -1.61 19.01 -4.46
N SER A 89 -2.61 19.34 -5.28
CA SER A 89 -3.42 20.54 -5.06
C SER A 89 -4.48 20.31 -3.98
N HIS A 90 -4.91 21.40 -3.32
CA HIS A 90 -6.05 21.36 -2.40
C HIS A 90 -7.31 20.77 -3.04
N ALA A 91 -7.57 21.10 -4.31
CA ALA A 91 -8.73 20.60 -5.04
C ALA A 91 -8.68 19.07 -5.20
N HIS A 92 -7.50 18.51 -5.48
CA HIS A 92 -7.32 17.05 -5.60
C HIS A 92 -7.55 16.35 -4.24
N LEU A 93 -6.95 16.84 -3.16
CA LEU A 93 -7.13 16.24 -1.84
C LEU A 93 -8.58 16.33 -1.38
N LYS A 94 -9.24 17.46 -1.63
CA LYS A 94 -10.67 17.64 -1.34
C LYS A 94 -11.52 16.63 -2.11
N HIS A 95 -11.30 16.48 -3.42
CA HIS A 95 -11.99 15.51 -4.26
C HIS A 95 -11.87 14.08 -3.72
N LEU A 96 -10.66 13.63 -3.38
CA LEU A 96 -10.44 12.29 -2.82
C LEU A 96 -11.15 12.09 -1.47
N LYS A 97 -11.12 13.09 -0.59
CA LYS A 97 -11.85 13.05 0.69
C LYS A 97 -13.34 12.91 0.50
N GLU A 98 -13.92 13.72 -0.40
CA GLU A 98 -15.36 13.70 -0.71
C GLU A 98 -15.78 12.36 -1.33
N LEU A 99 -14.96 11.81 -2.23
CA LEU A 99 -15.20 10.52 -2.86
C LEU A 99 -15.17 9.38 -1.82
N CYS A 100 -14.19 9.36 -0.94
CA CYS A 100 -14.12 8.38 0.16
C CYS A 100 -15.34 8.53 1.11
N ALA A 101 -15.73 9.74 1.45
CA ALA A 101 -16.87 10.01 2.33
C ALA A 101 -18.21 9.59 1.71
N SER A 102 -18.33 9.59 0.38
CA SER A 102 -19.52 9.12 -0.34
C SER A 102 -19.58 7.60 -0.54
N GLY A 103 -18.60 6.85 -0.02
CA GLY A 103 -18.57 5.39 -0.12
C GLY A 103 -17.52 4.86 -1.11
N GLY A 104 -16.71 5.74 -1.69
CA GLY A 104 -15.73 5.41 -2.71
C GLY A 104 -16.20 5.75 -4.12
N GLY A 105 -15.44 5.33 -5.11
CA GLY A 105 -15.75 5.57 -6.53
C GLY A 105 -14.49 5.65 -7.39
N GLU A 106 -14.61 6.24 -8.56
CA GLU A 106 -13.54 6.39 -9.54
C GLU A 106 -12.82 7.74 -9.32
N ALA A 107 -11.57 7.68 -8.90
CA ALA A 107 -10.77 8.88 -8.62
C ALA A 107 -10.10 9.47 -9.88
N GLY A 108 -10.09 8.75 -10.99
CA GLY A 108 -9.57 9.18 -12.29
C GLY A 108 -8.85 8.06 -13.04
N GLY A 109 -9.24 7.85 -14.29
CA GLY A 109 -8.53 6.97 -15.23
C GLY A 109 -8.30 5.53 -14.75
N ALA A 110 -9.35 4.81 -14.36
CA ALA A 110 -9.28 3.45 -13.82
C ALA A 110 -8.57 3.37 -12.44
N THR A 111 -8.86 4.34 -11.58
CA THR A 111 -8.35 4.41 -10.21
C THR A 111 -9.52 4.31 -9.22
N PRO A 112 -10.11 3.14 -9.01
CA PRO A 112 -11.16 2.94 -8.03
C PRO A 112 -10.59 3.06 -6.61
N ILE A 113 -11.36 3.74 -5.75
CA ILE A 113 -11.04 3.90 -4.33
C ILE A 113 -12.24 3.60 -3.45
N GLY A 114 -12.00 3.06 -2.27
CA GLY A 114 -13.01 2.83 -1.24
C GLY A 114 -12.98 3.87 -0.12
N PRO A 115 -13.89 3.73 0.86
CA PRO A 115 -14.05 4.71 1.94
C PRO A 115 -12.79 4.96 2.78
N ALA A 116 -11.93 3.96 2.96
CA ALA A 116 -10.70 4.05 3.74
C ALA A 116 -9.47 4.50 2.93
N SER A 117 -9.58 4.57 1.60
CA SER A 117 -8.43 4.71 0.70
C SER A 117 -7.61 5.98 0.94
N TYR A 118 -8.27 7.12 1.21
CA TYR A 118 -7.56 8.36 1.51
C TYR A 118 -6.66 8.23 2.75
N HIS A 119 -7.19 7.64 3.83
CA HIS A 119 -6.41 7.44 5.06
C HIS A 119 -5.26 6.45 4.87
N ILE A 120 -5.50 5.37 4.12
CA ILE A 120 -4.47 4.38 3.78
C ILE A 120 -3.36 5.02 2.94
N ALA A 121 -3.72 5.87 1.98
CA ALA A 121 -2.75 6.63 1.18
C ALA A 121 -1.90 7.57 2.04
N GLN A 122 -2.52 8.29 3.00
CA GLN A 122 -1.77 9.11 3.96
C GLN A 122 -0.77 8.27 4.78
N LEU A 123 -1.18 7.08 5.22
CA LEU A 123 -0.31 6.17 5.96
C LEU A 123 0.85 5.67 5.09
N ALA A 124 0.61 5.41 3.80
CA ALA A 124 1.64 4.98 2.86
C ALA A 124 2.66 6.09 2.60
N VAL A 125 2.19 7.32 2.35
CA VAL A 125 3.08 8.51 2.19
C VAL A 125 3.90 8.75 3.45
N GLY A 126 3.25 8.72 4.62
CA GLY A 126 3.96 8.88 5.90
C GLY A 126 4.98 7.79 6.18
N GLY A 127 4.73 6.57 5.66
CA GLY A 127 5.70 5.48 5.67
C GLY A 127 6.96 5.80 4.85
N VAL A 128 6.78 6.36 3.64
CA VAL A 128 7.91 6.79 2.79
C VAL A 128 8.71 7.92 3.44
N ILE A 129 8.03 8.85 4.14
CA ILE A 129 8.71 10.00 4.77
C ILE A 129 9.60 9.56 5.96
N VAL A 130 9.24 8.49 6.66
CA VAL A 130 10.01 8.01 7.84
C VAL A 130 11.03 6.92 7.50
N GLY A 131 10.96 6.32 6.31
CA GLY A 131 11.91 5.31 5.80
C GLY A 131 13.10 5.95 5.14
#